data_3e09f1f13c1f2eb583254b5d55313eaf
#
_entry.id   3e09f1f13c1f2eb583254b5d55313eaf
#
_cell.length_a   1.000
_cell.length_b   1.000
_cell.length_c   1.000
_cell.angle_alpha   90.00
_cell.angle_beta   90.00
_cell.angle_gamma   90.00
#
_symmetry.space_group_name_H-M   'P 1'
#
loop_
_entity.id
_entity.type
_entity.pdbx_description
1 polymer ?
#
loop_
_entity_poly.entity_id
_entity_poly.type
_entity_poly.pdbx_seq_one_letter_code
_entity_poly.pdbx_strand_id
1 'polypeptide(L)'
;PCPPSRKNKTELPSMRDSLWYGDGTKINLYYKDYDKDGKLVVRTTQVYEVIDAYSEVFLGYHISDSEDYEAQYNAYRMAIQVSGHKPYELVHDNQGGHKKLQNSHFFDKIVGHVHRTTAPYSGQSKTIESVFGRFQAEVLHKDWRFTGQNITTKKDTSRPNLERIEANKDKLYTLAELKAAYAAARKEWNESKHFATGMNRI
;
A
#
# COMPACT_ATOMS: atom_id res chain seq x y z
N PRO A 1 8.85 -12.17 -40.65
CA PRO A 1 7.71 -11.93 -39.79
C PRO A 1 8.13 -12.19 -38.36
N CYS A 2 8.15 -11.14 -37.54
CA CYS A 2 8.41 -11.25 -36.09
C CYS A 2 7.23 -12.01 -35.46
N PRO A 3 7.47 -13.03 -34.64
CA PRO A 3 6.37 -13.67 -33.91
C PRO A 3 5.73 -12.64 -32.98
N PRO A 4 4.40 -12.68 -32.81
CA PRO A 4 3.72 -11.75 -31.93
C PRO A 4 4.28 -11.91 -30.52
N SER A 5 4.67 -10.79 -29.89
CA SER A 5 5.15 -10.78 -28.52
C SER A 5 4.08 -11.43 -27.63
N ARG A 6 4.43 -12.56 -27.02
CA ARG A 6 3.59 -13.17 -25.99
C ARG A 6 3.40 -12.12 -24.90
N LYS A 7 2.22 -11.51 -24.85
CA LYS A 7 1.77 -10.80 -23.67
C LYS A 7 1.75 -11.85 -22.56
N ASN A 8 2.70 -11.82 -21.67
CA ASN A 8 2.68 -12.65 -20.48
C ASN A 8 1.38 -12.30 -19.74
N LYS A 9 0.37 -13.18 -19.86
CA LYS A 9 -0.77 -13.14 -18.97
C LYS A 9 -0.17 -13.36 -17.58
N THR A 10 -0.28 -12.36 -16.73
CA THR A 10 0.03 -12.53 -15.31
C THR A 10 -1.04 -13.49 -14.80
N GLU A 11 -0.66 -14.75 -14.58
CA GLU A 11 -1.56 -15.70 -13.94
C GLU A 11 -1.78 -15.23 -12.51
N LEU A 12 -3.02 -14.91 -12.18
CA LEU A 12 -3.40 -14.58 -10.81
C LEU A 12 -3.27 -15.84 -9.95
N PRO A 13 -2.80 -15.70 -8.70
CA PRO A 13 -2.72 -16.83 -7.78
C PRO A 13 -4.12 -17.44 -7.57
N SER A 14 -4.15 -18.76 -7.35
CA SER A 14 -5.40 -19.54 -7.19
C SER A 14 -5.83 -19.69 -5.73
N MET A 15 -4.99 -19.30 -4.77
CA MET A 15 -5.25 -19.43 -3.34
C MET A 15 -4.52 -18.36 -2.54
N ARG A 16 -4.94 -18.17 -1.29
CA ARG A 16 -4.28 -17.29 -0.31
C ARG A 16 -2.83 -17.72 -0.09
N ASP A 17 -1.99 -16.76 0.26
CA ASP A 17 -0.57 -16.92 0.59
C ASP A 17 0.30 -17.51 -0.56
N SER A 18 -0.29 -17.68 -1.76
CA SER A 18 0.50 -18.07 -2.93
C SER A 18 1.41 -16.95 -3.40
N LEU A 19 0.94 -15.70 -3.34
CA LEU A 19 1.68 -14.55 -3.80
C LEU A 19 1.34 -13.33 -2.95
N TRP A 20 2.38 -12.73 -2.35
CA TRP A 20 2.25 -11.44 -1.69
C TRP A 20 2.96 -10.35 -2.48
N TYR A 21 2.38 -9.17 -2.47
CA TYR A 21 3.00 -7.93 -2.94
C TYR A 21 3.36 -7.05 -1.76
N GLY A 22 4.57 -6.46 -1.81
CA GLY A 22 4.99 -5.40 -0.91
C GLY A 22 5.29 -4.14 -1.70
N ASP A 23 4.68 -3.00 -1.31
CA ASP A 23 4.90 -1.73 -1.99
C ASP A 23 4.68 -0.55 -1.04
N GLY A 24 5.40 0.54 -1.28
CA GLY A 24 5.27 1.80 -0.59
C GLY A 24 4.36 2.78 -1.32
N THR A 25 3.54 3.48 -0.58
CA THR A 25 2.70 4.53 -1.16
C THR A 25 2.54 5.72 -0.21
N LYS A 26 2.34 6.90 -0.78
CA LYS A 26 2.02 8.08 0.00
C LYS A 26 0.58 7.99 0.49
N ILE A 27 0.40 8.16 1.81
CA ILE A 27 -0.94 8.34 2.36
C ILE A 27 -1.35 9.78 2.07
N ASN A 28 -2.31 9.95 1.18
CA ASN A 28 -2.85 11.27 0.83
C ASN A 28 -3.95 11.74 1.82
N LEU A 29 -3.93 11.25 3.05
CA LEU A 29 -4.61 11.81 4.21
C LEU A 29 -3.68 12.84 4.83
N TYR A 30 -4.19 14.05 5.00
CA TYR A 30 -3.43 15.13 5.63
C TYR A 30 -3.63 15.12 7.14
N TYR A 31 -2.54 15.43 7.87
CA TYR A 31 -2.58 15.60 9.31
C TYR A 31 -1.91 16.90 9.74
N LYS A 32 -2.29 17.37 10.90
CA LYS A 32 -1.73 18.56 11.54
C LYS A 32 -0.56 18.19 12.42
N ASP A 33 0.46 19.02 12.37
CA ASP A 33 1.67 18.92 13.19
C ASP A 33 2.13 20.32 13.59
N TYR A 34 3.11 20.41 14.45
CA TYR A 34 3.72 21.67 14.83
C TYR A 34 5.18 21.68 14.39
N ASP A 35 5.60 22.77 13.79
CA ASP A 35 7.00 22.97 13.46
C ASP A 35 7.83 23.34 14.71
N LYS A 36 9.13 23.58 14.50
CA LYS A 36 10.07 23.91 15.58
C LYS A 36 9.73 25.23 16.29
N ASP A 37 9.00 26.10 15.64
CA ASP A 37 8.58 27.40 16.14
C ASP A 37 7.18 27.36 16.78
N GLY A 38 6.59 26.17 16.89
CA GLY A 38 5.25 25.96 17.45
C GLY A 38 4.10 26.35 16.51
N LYS A 39 4.38 26.60 15.23
CA LYS A 39 3.37 26.92 14.23
C LYS A 39 2.70 25.68 13.69
N LEU A 40 1.38 25.72 13.59
CA LEU A 40 0.58 24.64 13.00
C LEU A 40 0.89 24.49 11.50
N VAL A 41 1.33 23.29 11.11
CA VAL A 41 1.67 22.92 9.76
C VAL A 41 0.90 21.68 9.31
N VAL A 42 0.72 21.55 8.00
CA VAL A 42 0.04 20.41 7.37
C VAL A 42 1.09 19.46 6.82
N ARG A 43 0.96 18.17 7.13
CA ARG A 43 1.88 17.13 6.68
C ARG A 43 1.15 15.95 6.06
N THR A 44 1.88 15.15 5.32
CA THR A 44 1.49 13.83 4.83
C THR A 44 2.56 12.82 5.23
N THR A 45 2.23 11.54 5.23
CA THR A 45 3.16 10.46 5.56
C THR A 45 3.08 9.35 4.51
N GLN A 46 3.93 8.36 4.62
CA GLN A 46 4.00 7.20 3.74
C GLN A 46 3.55 5.95 4.50
N VAL A 47 3.14 4.95 3.76
CA VAL A 47 2.87 3.62 4.28
C VAL A 47 3.53 2.59 3.38
N TYR A 48 4.16 1.61 3.97
CA TYR A 48 4.52 0.38 3.30
C TYR A 48 3.47 -0.67 3.58
N GLU A 49 2.89 -1.26 2.54
CA GLU A 49 1.81 -2.25 2.63
C GLU A 49 2.25 -3.60 2.09
N VAL A 50 1.76 -4.66 2.72
CA VAL A 50 1.88 -6.04 2.24
C VAL A 50 0.49 -6.59 2.01
N ILE A 51 0.21 -7.05 0.80
CA ILE A 51 -1.10 -7.58 0.41
C ILE A 51 -1.00 -9.01 -0.12
N ASP A 52 -2.03 -9.81 0.14
CA ASP A 52 -2.23 -11.08 -0.53
C ASP A 52 -2.87 -10.85 -1.90
N ALA A 53 -2.23 -11.34 -2.96
CA ALA A 53 -2.65 -11.08 -4.33
C ALA A 53 -3.95 -11.80 -4.73
N TYR A 54 -4.30 -12.90 -4.05
CA TYR A 54 -5.52 -13.64 -4.33
C TYR A 54 -6.75 -13.01 -3.69
N SER A 55 -6.70 -12.74 -2.38
CA SER A 55 -7.82 -12.20 -1.63
C SER A 55 -7.88 -10.68 -1.61
N GLU A 56 -6.79 -10.01 -1.99
CA GLU A 56 -6.58 -8.56 -1.87
C GLU A 56 -6.67 -8.05 -0.42
N VAL A 57 -6.43 -8.94 0.55
CA VAL A 57 -6.36 -8.59 1.96
C VAL A 57 -5.07 -7.82 2.23
N PHE A 58 -5.18 -6.69 2.92
CA PHE A 58 -4.06 -5.97 3.51
C PHE A 58 -3.57 -6.73 4.74
N LEU A 59 -2.46 -7.44 4.61
CA LEU A 59 -1.92 -8.31 5.67
C LEU A 59 -1.10 -7.53 6.68
N GLY A 60 -0.16 -6.70 6.21
CA GLY A 60 0.73 -5.97 7.10
C GLY A 60 1.04 -4.58 6.58
N TYR A 61 1.33 -3.65 7.50
CA TYR A 61 1.71 -2.29 7.12
C TYR A 61 2.57 -1.63 8.18
N HIS A 62 3.25 -0.57 7.75
CA HIS A 62 3.92 0.36 8.65
C HIS A 62 3.83 1.78 8.09
N ILE A 63 3.43 2.73 8.94
CA ILE A 63 3.35 4.15 8.60
C ILE A 63 4.58 4.86 9.15
N SER A 64 5.33 5.52 8.27
CA SER A 64 6.55 6.25 8.58
C SER A 64 6.71 7.46 7.66
N ASP A 65 7.63 8.36 7.99
CA ASP A 65 7.93 9.52 7.15
C ASP A 65 8.78 9.17 5.93
N SER A 66 9.40 7.98 5.95
CA SER A 66 10.24 7.46 4.87
C SER A 66 9.95 5.99 4.63
N GLU A 67 10.13 5.57 3.39
CA GLU A 67 10.10 4.17 3.00
C GLU A 67 11.49 3.55 3.19
N ASP A 68 11.75 3.16 4.42
CA ASP A 68 13.04 2.62 4.83
C ASP A 68 12.97 1.13 5.22
N TYR A 69 14.13 0.60 5.61
CA TYR A 69 14.26 -0.77 6.09
C TYR A 69 13.29 -1.11 7.23
N GLU A 70 13.09 -0.19 8.17
CA GLU A 70 12.26 -0.43 9.35
C GLU A 70 10.78 -0.52 8.98
N ALA A 71 10.33 0.34 8.07
CA ALA A 71 8.97 0.31 7.56
C ALA A 71 8.66 -1.03 6.89
N GLN A 72 9.53 -1.48 6.01
CA GLN A 72 9.40 -2.74 5.30
C GLN A 72 9.45 -3.95 6.25
N TYR A 73 10.43 -3.98 7.15
CA TYR A 73 10.57 -5.06 8.14
C TYR A 73 9.32 -5.22 9.00
N ASN A 74 8.79 -4.11 9.54
CA ASN A 74 7.62 -4.14 10.39
C ASN A 74 6.36 -4.55 9.63
N ALA A 75 6.19 -4.10 8.39
CA ALA A 75 5.08 -4.50 7.54
C ALA A 75 5.08 -6.01 7.24
N TYR A 76 6.22 -6.57 6.85
CA TYR A 76 6.34 -8.01 6.62
C TYR A 76 6.15 -8.84 7.88
N ARG A 77 6.72 -8.39 9.00
CA ARG A 77 6.52 -9.05 10.30
C ARG A 77 5.03 -9.11 10.66
N MET A 78 4.33 -8.00 10.52
CA MET A 78 2.88 -7.96 10.77
C MET A 78 2.12 -8.88 9.80
N ALA A 79 2.48 -8.90 8.52
CA ALA A 79 1.83 -9.74 7.52
C ALA A 79 1.92 -11.23 7.88
N ILE A 80 3.09 -11.70 8.31
CA ILE A 80 3.27 -13.08 8.76
C ILE A 80 2.45 -13.36 10.02
N GLN A 81 2.40 -12.42 10.97
CA GLN A 81 1.61 -12.59 12.19
C GLN A 81 0.10 -12.66 11.91
N VAL A 82 -0.39 -11.87 10.96
CA VAL A 82 -1.81 -11.82 10.58
C VAL A 82 -2.21 -13.04 9.75
N SER A 83 -1.39 -13.42 8.76
CA SER A 83 -1.66 -14.60 7.93
C SER A 83 -1.46 -15.91 8.70
N GLY A 84 -0.50 -15.97 9.63
CA GLY A 84 -0.04 -17.21 10.26
C GLY A 84 0.82 -18.08 9.35
N HIS A 85 1.06 -17.64 8.10
CA HIS A 85 1.79 -18.37 7.07
C HIS A 85 2.87 -17.50 6.43
N LYS A 86 3.80 -18.15 5.74
CA LYS A 86 4.74 -17.50 4.84
C LYS A 86 4.16 -17.53 3.43
N PRO A 87 4.36 -16.48 2.61
CA PRO A 87 3.96 -16.55 1.21
C PRO A 87 4.82 -17.57 0.45
N TYR A 88 4.21 -18.25 -0.50
CA TYR A 88 4.98 -19.08 -1.43
C TYR A 88 5.90 -18.21 -2.29
N GLU A 89 5.38 -17.10 -2.78
CA GLU A 89 6.09 -16.11 -3.57
C GLU A 89 5.90 -14.70 -2.98
N LEU A 90 6.98 -13.92 -2.95
CA LEU A 90 6.98 -12.51 -2.57
C LEU A 90 7.52 -11.65 -3.72
N VAL A 91 6.77 -10.62 -4.06
CA VAL A 91 7.14 -9.64 -5.08
C VAL A 91 7.13 -8.24 -4.48
N HIS A 92 8.19 -7.49 -4.68
CA HIS A 92 8.30 -6.08 -4.30
C HIS A 92 9.12 -5.31 -5.32
N ASP A 93 9.07 -4.00 -5.29
CA ASP A 93 9.93 -3.17 -6.11
C ASP A 93 11.39 -3.14 -5.60
N ASN A 94 12.30 -2.58 -6.39
CA ASN A 94 13.73 -2.55 -6.07
C ASN A 94 14.14 -1.24 -5.37
N GLN A 95 13.47 -0.87 -4.30
CA GLN A 95 13.78 0.34 -3.53
C GLN A 95 14.94 0.16 -2.54
N GLY A 96 15.49 1.28 -2.05
CA GLY A 96 16.73 1.29 -1.25
C GLY A 96 16.69 0.47 0.05
N GLY A 97 15.55 0.44 0.73
CA GLY A 97 15.35 -0.36 1.96
C GLY A 97 15.46 -1.86 1.74
N HIS A 98 15.05 -2.35 0.58
CA HIS A 98 15.09 -3.77 0.24
C HIS A 98 16.51 -4.34 0.16
N LYS A 99 17.52 -3.56 -0.25
CA LYS A 99 18.92 -4.01 -0.27
C LYS A 99 19.42 -4.41 1.11
N LYS A 100 19.03 -3.68 2.16
CA LYS A 100 19.41 -4.00 3.54
C LYS A 100 18.71 -5.27 4.03
N LEU A 101 17.43 -5.46 3.66
CA LEU A 101 16.69 -6.70 3.95
C LEU A 101 17.29 -7.91 3.23
N GLN A 102 17.66 -7.77 1.96
CA GLN A 102 18.34 -8.81 1.20
C GLN A 102 19.67 -9.20 1.83
N ASN A 103 20.50 -8.23 2.17
CA ASN A 103 21.82 -8.48 2.79
C ASN A 103 21.71 -9.14 4.16
N SER A 104 20.61 -8.99 4.88
CA SER A 104 20.36 -9.64 6.17
C SER A 104 19.77 -11.05 6.05
N HIS A 105 19.59 -11.57 4.84
CA HIS A 105 18.88 -12.82 4.57
C HIS A 105 17.46 -12.86 5.15
N PHE A 106 16.85 -11.69 5.32
CA PHE A 106 15.50 -11.61 5.88
C PHE A 106 14.47 -12.27 4.96
N PHE A 107 14.54 -11.99 3.67
CA PHE A 107 13.60 -12.56 2.70
C PHE A 107 13.68 -14.08 2.63
N ASP A 108 14.89 -14.66 2.75
CA ASP A 108 15.08 -16.12 2.77
C ASP A 108 14.35 -16.79 3.93
N LYS A 109 14.14 -16.04 5.03
CA LYS A 109 13.45 -16.54 6.22
C LYS A 109 11.94 -16.42 6.13
N ILE A 110 11.42 -15.42 5.42
CA ILE A 110 9.98 -15.11 5.38
C ILE A 110 9.28 -15.60 4.11
N VAL A 111 10.01 -15.95 3.06
CA VAL A 111 9.45 -16.47 1.81
C VAL A 111 9.53 -17.98 1.80
N GLY A 112 8.48 -18.64 1.30
CA GLY A 112 8.42 -20.10 1.24
C GLY A 112 9.26 -20.68 0.11
N HIS A 113 9.24 -20.06 -1.08
CA HIS A 113 9.87 -20.65 -2.27
C HIS A 113 10.50 -19.61 -3.21
N VAL A 114 9.81 -18.56 -3.60
CA VAL A 114 10.28 -17.61 -4.61
C VAL A 114 10.23 -16.18 -4.10
N HIS A 115 11.39 -15.51 -4.14
CA HIS A 115 11.52 -14.09 -3.90
C HIS A 115 11.91 -13.39 -5.21
N ARG A 116 11.11 -12.42 -5.64
CA ARG A 116 11.37 -11.64 -6.85
C ARG A 116 11.26 -10.14 -6.61
N THR A 117 12.11 -9.39 -7.29
CA THR A 117 11.97 -7.96 -7.45
C THR A 117 11.25 -7.66 -8.76
N THR A 118 10.33 -6.72 -8.76
CA THR A 118 9.70 -6.27 -10.00
C THR A 118 10.72 -5.53 -10.87
N ALA A 119 10.82 -5.94 -12.12
CA ALA A 119 11.52 -5.14 -13.11
C ALA A 119 10.72 -3.84 -13.38
N PRO A 120 11.38 -2.70 -13.61
CA PRO A 120 10.71 -1.48 -14.02
C PRO A 120 9.76 -1.77 -15.20
N TYR A 121 8.53 -1.24 -15.14
CA TYR A 121 7.49 -1.43 -16.17
C TYR A 121 6.94 -2.86 -16.31
N SER A 122 7.10 -3.73 -15.32
CA SER A 122 6.50 -5.06 -15.36
C SER A 122 5.00 -4.99 -15.07
N GLY A 123 4.21 -5.87 -15.74
CA GLY A 123 2.76 -5.93 -15.53
C GLY A 123 2.34 -6.38 -14.12
N GLN A 124 3.28 -6.84 -13.31
CA GLN A 124 3.04 -7.32 -11.94
C GLN A 124 2.81 -6.17 -10.95
N SER A 125 3.45 -5.01 -11.16
CA SER A 125 3.19 -3.79 -10.36
C SER A 125 1.75 -3.28 -10.53
N LYS A 126 1.13 -3.51 -11.67
CA LYS A 126 -0.24 -3.08 -11.95
C LYS A 126 -1.29 -3.70 -11.04
N THR A 127 -1.04 -4.88 -10.48
CA THR A 127 -1.99 -5.54 -9.58
C THR A 127 -2.09 -4.79 -8.25
N ILE A 128 -0.96 -4.52 -7.60
CA ILE A 128 -0.96 -3.78 -6.33
C ILE A 128 -1.43 -2.34 -6.52
N GLU A 129 -1.01 -1.67 -7.60
CA GLU A 129 -1.49 -0.32 -7.95
C GLU A 129 -3.01 -0.28 -8.13
N SER A 130 -3.58 -1.31 -8.77
CA SER A 130 -5.03 -1.44 -8.95
C SER A 130 -5.76 -1.63 -7.61
N VAL A 131 -5.20 -2.43 -6.70
CA VAL A 131 -5.76 -2.63 -5.35
C VAL A 131 -5.73 -1.31 -4.57
N PHE A 132 -4.61 -0.59 -4.58
CA PHE A 132 -4.51 0.72 -3.94
C PHE A 132 -5.49 1.72 -4.54
N GLY A 133 -5.64 1.76 -5.86
CA GLY A 133 -6.60 2.64 -6.53
C GLY A 133 -8.03 2.38 -6.09
N ARG A 134 -8.45 1.11 -5.98
CA ARG A 134 -9.79 0.75 -5.49
C ARG A 134 -9.97 1.02 -4.01
N PHE A 135 -9.00 0.70 -3.17
CA PHE A 135 -9.01 1.03 -1.75
C PHE A 135 -9.17 2.52 -1.51
N GLN A 136 -8.43 3.34 -2.25
CA GLN A 136 -8.57 4.79 -2.20
C GLN A 136 -9.97 5.24 -2.62
N ALA A 137 -10.49 4.73 -3.73
CA ALA A 137 -11.79 5.13 -4.26
C ALA A 137 -12.96 4.67 -3.40
N GLU A 138 -12.90 3.45 -2.87
CA GLU A 138 -14.02 2.83 -2.15
C GLU A 138 -14.05 3.18 -0.66
N VAL A 139 -12.88 3.41 -0.06
CA VAL A 139 -12.76 3.61 1.39
C VAL A 139 -12.22 4.99 1.74
N LEU A 140 -11.02 5.35 1.30
CA LEU A 140 -10.36 6.59 1.75
C LEU A 140 -11.08 7.85 1.26
N HIS A 141 -11.69 7.84 0.08
CA HIS A 141 -12.46 8.98 -0.44
C HIS A 141 -13.70 9.35 0.39
N LYS A 142 -14.12 8.51 1.33
CA LYS A 142 -15.18 8.84 2.28
C LYS A 142 -14.75 9.91 3.28
N ASP A 143 -13.46 10.04 3.52
CA ASP A 143 -12.89 11.08 4.39
C ASP A 143 -12.51 12.32 3.56
N TRP A 144 -13.09 13.49 3.91
CA TRP A 144 -12.79 14.74 3.22
C TRP A 144 -11.33 15.19 3.34
N ARG A 145 -10.58 14.65 4.31
CA ARG A 145 -9.15 14.92 4.53
C ARG A 145 -8.26 14.15 3.54
N PHE A 146 -8.85 13.18 2.85
CA PHE A 146 -8.16 12.45 1.78
C PHE A 146 -8.23 13.26 0.49
N THR A 147 -7.09 13.60 -0.04
CA THR A 147 -6.99 14.36 -1.30
C THR A 147 -6.17 13.60 -2.34
N GLY A 148 -6.25 12.27 -2.31
CA GLY A 148 -5.56 11.42 -3.25
C GLY A 148 -5.99 11.70 -4.69
N GLN A 149 -5.02 11.81 -5.57
CA GLN A 149 -5.29 11.77 -7.00
C GLN A 149 -5.81 10.38 -7.35
N ASN A 150 -6.93 10.34 -8.05
CA ASN A 150 -7.30 9.12 -8.73
C ASN A 150 -6.26 8.85 -9.82
N ILE A 151 -5.43 7.83 -9.64
CA ILE A 151 -4.30 7.47 -10.52
C ILE A 151 -4.76 7.32 -11.99
N THR A 152 -6.04 7.03 -12.20
CA THR A 152 -6.64 6.84 -13.54
C THR A 152 -7.04 8.14 -14.24
N THR A 153 -7.11 9.26 -13.55
CA THR A 153 -7.53 10.54 -14.16
C THR A 153 -6.42 11.58 -14.03
N LYS A 154 -5.55 11.65 -15.02
CA LYS A 154 -4.63 12.78 -15.26
C LYS A 154 -5.37 14.07 -15.69
N LYS A 155 -6.55 14.34 -15.15
CA LYS A 155 -7.28 15.58 -15.40
C LYS A 155 -6.80 16.65 -14.44
N ASP A 156 -6.65 17.88 -14.92
CA ASP A 156 -6.25 19.03 -14.10
C ASP A 156 -7.19 19.29 -12.91
N THR A 157 -8.43 18.78 -12.96
CA THR A 157 -9.42 18.80 -11.89
C THR A 157 -9.16 17.80 -10.75
N SER A 158 -8.19 16.89 -10.91
CA SER A 158 -7.83 15.87 -9.90
C SER A 158 -6.75 16.33 -8.92
N ARG A 159 -6.40 17.61 -8.92
CA ARG A 159 -5.43 18.15 -7.97
C ARG A 159 -6.01 18.16 -6.57
N PRO A 160 -5.19 17.84 -5.54
CA PRO A 160 -5.61 17.96 -4.16
C PRO A 160 -6.13 19.38 -3.91
N ASN A 161 -7.28 19.51 -3.27
CA ASN A 161 -7.76 20.84 -2.89
C ASN A 161 -6.99 21.33 -1.64
N LEU A 162 -5.75 21.74 -1.89
CA LEU A 162 -4.84 22.20 -0.84
C LEU A 162 -5.37 23.46 -0.12
N GLU A 163 -6.12 24.32 -0.81
CA GLU A 163 -6.73 25.49 -0.22
C GLU A 163 -7.76 25.11 0.86
N ARG A 164 -8.59 24.09 0.57
CA ARG A 164 -9.54 23.55 1.55
C ARG A 164 -8.84 22.92 2.74
N ILE A 165 -7.75 22.19 2.50
CA ILE A 165 -6.95 21.56 3.55
C ILE A 165 -6.32 22.64 4.43
N GLU A 166 -5.68 23.65 3.85
CA GLU A 166 -5.07 24.74 4.60
C GLU A 166 -6.10 25.57 5.38
N ALA A 167 -7.25 25.88 4.77
CA ALA A 167 -8.34 26.61 5.42
C ALA A 167 -8.97 25.87 6.61
N ASN A 168 -8.81 24.55 6.70
CA ASN A 168 -9.35 23.70 7.77
C ASN A 168 -8.26 22.91 8.51
N LYS A 169 -7.05 23.40 8.55
CA LYS A 169 -5.91 22.69 9.15
C LYS A 169 -6.06 22.38 10.64
N ASP A 170 -6.81 23.16 11.38
CA ASP A 170 -7.17 22.92 12.77
C ASP A 170 -8.04 21.66 12.97
N LYS A 171 -8.83 21.28 11.95
CA LYS A 171 -9.73 20.12 11.94
C LYS A 171 -9.09 18.86 11.36
N LEU A 172 -7.83 18.94 10.94
CA LEU A 172 -7.10 17.78 10.46
C LEU A 172 -6.78 16.82 11.61
N TYR A 173 -6.55 15.58 11.26
CA TYR A 173 -6.06 14.57 12.19
C TYR A 173 -4.71 14.99 12.80
N THR A 174 -4.45 14.59 14.01
CA THR A 174 -3.09 14.39 14.52
C THR A 174 -2.50 13.14 13.86
N LEU A 175 -1.20 12.93 13.94
CA LEU A 175 -0.57 11.71 13.39
C LEU A 175 -1.15 10.42 14.02
N ALA A 176 -1.46 10.45 15.33
CA ALA A 176 -2.08 9.32 16.03
C ALA A 176 -3.49 9.01 15.51
N GLU A 177 -4.31 10.05 15.32
CA GLU A 177 -5.64 9.90 14.75
C GLU A 177 -5.60 9.45 13.29
N LEU A 178 -4.64 9.93 12.49
CA LEU A 178 -4.42 9.46 11.12
C LEU A 178 -4.10 7.96 11.11
N LYS A 179 -3.19 7.51 11.98
CA LYS A 179 -2.85 6.09 12.08
C LYS A 179 -4.06 5.24 12.46
N ALA A 180 -4.90 5.70 13.39
CA ALA A 180 -6.12 5.02 13.77
C ALA A 180 -7.16 4.99 12.64
N ALA A 181 -7.36 6.12 11.94
CA ALA A 181 -8.26 6.21 10.79
C ALA A 181 -7.81 5.29 9.64
N TYR A 182 -6.51 5.24 9.36
CA TYR A 182 -5.97 4.35 8.35
C TYR A 182 -6.13 2.87 8.71
N ALA A 183 -5.91 2.51 9.98
CA ALA A 183 -6.17 1.16 10.47
C ALA A 183 -7.65 0.75 10.33
N ALA A 184 -8.58 1.66 10.64
CA ALA A 184 -10.01 1.45 10.46
C ALA A 184 -10.37 1.28 8.98
N ALA A 185 -9.80 2.08 8.09
CA ALA A 185 -10.00 1.98 6.64
C ALA A 185 -9.52 0.63 6.10
N ARG A 186 -8.33 0.16 6.53
CA ARG A 186 -7.83 -1.18 6.16
C ARG A 186 -8.75 -2.30 6.64
N LYS A 187 -9.28 -2.18 7.86
CA LYS A 187 -10.26 -3.14 8.39
C LYS A 187 -11.52 -3.17 7.54
N GLU A 188 -12.09 -2.01 7.22
CA GLU A 188 -13.27 -1.91 6.36
C GLU A 188 -13.04 -2.56 4.99
N TRP A 189 -11.87 -2.31 4.37
CA TRP A 189 -11.50 -2.96 3.11
C TRP A 189 -11.41 -4.47 3.25
N ASN A 190 -10.71 -4.97 4.26
CA ASN A 190 -10.52 -6.39 4.48
C ASN A 190 -11.84 -7.13 4.75
N GLU A 191 -12.79 -6.50 5.42
CA GLU A 191 -14.13 -7.03 5.70
C GLU A 191 -15.10 -6.89 4.52
N SER A 192 -14.73 -6.14 3.46
CA SER A 192 -15.57 -5.95 2.29
C SER A 192 -15.47 -7.12 1.30
N LYS A 193 -16.40 -7.17 0.36
CA LYS A 193 -16.41 -8.19 -0.69
C LYS A 193 -15.36 -7.94 -1.75
N HIS A 194 -14.71 -9.01 -2.18
CA HIS A 194 -13.81 -8.97 -3.33
C HIS A 194 -14.61 -8.73 -4.62
N PHE A 195 -14.21 -7.74 -5.42
CA PHE A 195 -14.99 -7.26 -6.57
C PHE A 195 -15.22 -8.32 -7.65
N ALA A 196 -14.27 -9.23 -7.86
CA ALA A 196 -14.35 -10.24 -8.92
C ALA A 196 -15.05 -11.53 -8.47
N THR A 197 -14.93 -11.90 -7.18
CA THR A 197 -15.50 -13.16 -6.68
C THR A 197 -16.81 -12.97 -5.93
N GLY A 198 -17.10 -11.76 -5.45
CA GLY A 198 -18.21 -11.47 -4.56
C GLY A 198 -18.09 -12.08 -3.16
N MET A 199 -17.02 -12.81 -2.88
CA MET A 199 -16.74 -13.42 -1.57
C MET A 199 -16.10 -12.38 -0.63
N ASN A 200 -16.22 -12.57 0.67
CA ASN A 200 -15.50 -11.74 1.64
C ASN A 200 -13.98 -11.93 1.44
N ARG A 201 -13.21 -10.84 1.61
CA ARG A 201 -11.74 -10.90 1.53
C ARG A 201 -11.13 -11.70 2.67
N ILE A 202 -11.70 -11.61 3.86
CA ILE A 202 -11.41 -12.43 5.05
C ILE A 202 -12.60 -13.32 5.39
#